data_b9cb3f299d639af2207d23c6c863825a
#
_entry.id   b9cb3f299d639af2207d23c6c863825a
#
_cell.length_a   1.000
_cell.length_b   1.000
_cell.length_c   1.000
_cell.angle_alpha   90.00
_cell.angle_beta   90.00
_cell.angle_gamma   90.00
#
_symmetry.space_group_name_H-M   'P 1'
#
loop_
_entity.id
_entity.type
_entity.pdbx_description
1 polymer ?
#
loop_
_entity_poly.entity_id
_entity_poly.type
_entity_poly.pdbx_seq_one_letter_code
_entity_poly.pdbx_strand_id
1 'polypeptide(L)'
;MELDIKTVTGGPLDVNTYVVGASGSNQCVLIDPGAEYAAVNGAVCGREVKAVLLTHAHFDHMLYARPWLKDGVKLYVHKLDAPALADPSLNLSGVVGAQLTLPDADVLLEEGDCVEEAGIRFDVMHTPGHTPGSVCYQHEKTLFCGDTLFYQEYGRVDLVGGNSLQMALSLKRLLKLPGNTVCYPGHGMKTKIAWEQEANA
;
A
#
# COMPACT_ATOMS: atom_id res chain seq x y z
N MET A 1 19.33 -5.43 3.90
CA MET A 1 18.74 -6.17 5.08
C MET A 1 17.66 -7.09 4.54
N GLU A 2 17.58 -8.35 5.02
CA GLU A 2 16.54 -9.27 4.57
C GLU A 2 15.20 -8.94 5.25
N LEU A 3 14.13 -8.84 4.45
CA LEU A 3 12.77 -8.63 4.93
C LEU A 3 12.07 -9.97 5.17
N ASP A 4 11.35 -10.08 6.29
CA ASP A 4 10.31 -11.09 6.51
C ASP A 4 8.96 -10.48 6.09
N ILE A 5 8.43 -10.93 4.96
CA ILE A 5 7.17 -10.43 4.38
C ILE A 5 6.13 -11.54 4.44
N LYS A 6 5.03 -11.27 5.12
CA LYS A 6 3.85 -12.15 5.09
C LYS A 6 2.72 -11.43 4.40
N THR A 7 2.08 -12.10 3.44
CA THR A 7 0.91 -11.62 2.73
C THR A 7 -0.33 -12.26 3.32
N VAL A 8 -1.32 -11.45 3.65
CA VAL A 8 -2.66 -11.89 4.06
C VAL A 8 -3.64 -11.30 3.06
N THR A 9 -4.23 -12.15 2.24
CA THR A 9 -5.26 -11.73 1.28
C THR A 9 -6.63 -11.90 1.92
N GLY A 10 -7.49 -10.88 1.85
CA GLY A 10 -8.82 -10.91 2.47
C GLY A 10 -9.61 -9.63 2.23
N GLY A 11 -10.66 -9.44 3.03
CA GLY A 11 -11.61 -8.35 2.81
C GLY A 11 -12.52 -8.58 1.60
N PRO A 12 -13.45 -7.65 1.34
CA PRO A 12 -14.49 -7.83 0.31
C PRO A 12 -13.98 -7.84 -1.13
N LEU A 13 -12.76 -7.36 -1.37
CA LEU A 13 -12.13 -7.27 -2.69
C LEU A 13 -10.81 -8.05 -2.77
N ASP A 14 -10.56 -8.98 -1.84
CA ASP A 14 -9.34 -9.80 -1.80
C ASP A 14 -8.05 -8.96 -1.83
N VAL A 15 -8.00 -7.89 -1.02
CA VAL A 15 -6.83 -7.03 -0.91
C VAL A 15 -5.66 -7.77 -0.23
N ASN A 16 -4.46 -7.48 -0.67
CA ASN A 16 -3.24 -7.97 -0.05
C ASN A 16 -2.78 -7.02 1.06
N THR A 17 -2.94 -7.43 2.30
CA THR A 17 -2.31 -6.79 3.45
C THR A 17 -0.92 -7.39 3.65
N TYR A 18 0.09 -6.54 3.80
CA TYR A 18 1.47 -6.98 4.05
C TYR A 18 1.89 -6.71 5.48
N VAL A 19 2.38 -7.75 6.15
CA VAL A 19 3.08 -7.65 7.44
C VAL A 19 4.56 -7.72 7.15
N VAL A 20 5.28 -6.62 7.35
CA VAL A 20 6.69 -6.49 6.94
C VAL A 20 7.57 -6.21 8.15
N GLY A 21 8.51 -7.07 8.41
CA GLY A 21 9.53 -6.93 9.46
C GLY A 21 10.93 -7.20 8.92
N ALA A 22 11.96 -6.75 9.63
CA ALA A 22 13.30 -7.25 9.39
C ALA A 22 13.43 -8.69 9.92
N SER A 23 14.18 -9.55 9.22
CA SER A 23 14.41 -10.93 9.66
C SER A 23 14.95 -10.96 11.09
N GLY A 24 14.27 -11.71 11.97
CA GLY A 24 14.61 -11.82 13.40
C GLY A 24 14.16 -10.65 14.27
N SER A 25 13.50 -9.63 13.73
CA SER A 25 12.94 -8.52 14.49
C SER A 25 11.62 -8.92 15.18
N ASN A 26 11.40 -8.38 16.38
CA ASN A 26 10.12 -8.43 17.07
C ASN A 26 9.19 -7.25 16.71
N GLN A 27 9.56 -6.44 15.71
CA GLN A 27 8.81 -5.30 15.23
C GLN A 27 8.41 -5.51 13.76
N CYS A 28 7.30 -4.90 13.35
CA CYS A 28 6.84 -4.89 11.97
C CYS A 28 6.05 -3.62 11.64
N VAL A 29 5.85 -3.39 10.35
CA VAL A 29 4.86 -2.44 9.82
C VAL A 29 3.75 -3.22 9.11
N LEU A 30 2.59 -2.60 9.01
CA LEU A 30 1.49 -3.09 8.17
C LEU A 30 1.37 -2.19 6.94
N ILE A 31 1.27 -2.78 5.77
CA ILE A 31 0.96 -2.07 4.54
C ILE A 31 -0.43 -2.52 4.10
N ASP A 32 -1.33 -1.55 3.89
CA ASP A 32 -2.71 -1.72 3.44
C ASP A 32 -3.49 -2.77 4.29
N PRO A 33 -3.79 -2.49 5.56
CA PRO A 33 -4.51 -3.43 6.44
C PRO A 33 -6.02 -3.51 6.12
N GLY A 34 -6.34 -4.03 4.93
CA GLY A 34 -7.69 -4.25 4.44
C GLY A 34 -8.20 -5.68 4.59
N ALA A 35 -7.32 -6.66 4.87
CA ALA A 35 -7.71 -8.02 5.25
C ALA A 35 -8.15 -8.10 6.71
N GLU A 36 -8.94 -9.11 7.05
CA GLU A 36 -9.56 -9.29 8.37
C GLU A 36 -8.53 -9.25 9.51
N TYR A 37 -8.85 -8.47 10.55
CA TYR A 37 -7.98 -8.27 11.71
C TYR A 37 -7.42 -9.56 12.29
N ALA A 38 -8.25 -10.60 12.45
CA ALA A 38 -7.83 -11.87 13.06
C ALA A 38 -6.76 -12.57 12.21
N ALA A 39 -6.89 -12.56 10.88
CA ALA A 39 -5.93 -13.17 9.96
C ALA A 39 -4.61 -12.39 9.97
N VAL A 40 -4.67 -11.06 9.89
CA VAL A 40 -3.49 -10.19 9.94
C VAL A 40 -2.79 -10.32 11.30
N ASN A 41 -3.52 -10.37 12.42
CA ASN A 41 -2.95 -10.56 13.75
C ASN A 41 -2.23 -11.91 13.89
N GLY A 42 -2.78 -12.97 13.28
CA GLY A 42 -2.09 -14.25 13.17
C GLY A 42 -0.76 -14.16 12.42
N ALA A 43 -0.70 -13.38 11.35
CA ALA A 43 0.53 -13.14 10.59
C ALA A 43 1.52 -12.23 11.33
N VAL A 44 1.04 -11.24 12.10
CA VAL A 44 1.86 -10.42 13.01
C VAL A 44 2.59 -11.29 14.02
N CYS A 45 1.95 -12.35 14.52
CA CYS A 45 2.58 -13.38 15.34
C CYS A 45 3.28 -12.82 16.60
N GLY A 46 2.61 -11.91 17.30
CA GLY A 46 3.12 -11.30 18.55
C GLY A 46 4.17 -10.20 18.36
N ARG A 47 4.53 -9.86 17.12
CA ARG A 47 5.40 -8.70 16.87
C ARG A 47 4.70 -7.39 17.25
N GLU A 48 5.48 -6.40 17.60
CA GLU A 48 5.02 -5.04 17.84
C GLU A 48 4.81 -4.33 16.50
N VAL A 49 3.57 -3.90 16.21
CA VAL A 49 3.28 -3.06 15.04
C VAL A 49 3.70 -1.62 15.34
N LYS A 50 4.58 -1.05 14.52
CA LYS A 50 5.12 0.30 14.69
C LYS A 50 4.42 1.33 13.82
N ALA A 51 3.91 0.90 12.65
CA ALA A 51 3.26 1.80 11.71
C ALA A 51 2.24 1.06 10.83
N VAL A 52 1.28 1.82 10.35
CA VAL A 52 0.38 1.49 9.24
C VAL A 52 0.75 2.41 8.08
N LEU A 53 1.12 1.82 6.94
CA LEU A 53 1.47 2.52 5.72
C LEU A 53 0.36 2.27 4.69
N LEU A 54 -0.32 3.30 4.22
CA LEU A 54 -1.30 3.18 3.15
C LEU A 54 -0.65 3.52 1.81
N THR A 55 -0.79 2.63 0.83
CA THR A 55 -0.39 2.93 -0.55
C THR A 55 -1.32 3.95 -1.18
N HIS A 56 -2.59 3.91 -0.81
CA HIS A 56 -3.64 4.87 -1.14
C HIS A 56 -4.83 4.70 -0.19
N ALA A 57 -5.82 5.59 -0.25
CA ALA A 57 -6.88 5.63 0.75
C ALA A 57 -8.24 5.10 0.24
N HIS A 58 -8.28 4.07 -0.65
CA HIS A 58 -9.51 3.36 -0.90
C HIS A 58 -9.89 2.45 0.27
N PHE A 59 -11.18 2.27 0.47
CA PHE A 59 -11.74 1.64 1.67
C PHE A 59 -11.22 0.22 1.91
N ASP A 60 -11.04 -0.55 0.87
CA ASP A 60 -10.59 -1.95 0.94
C ASP A 60 -9.13 -2.07 1.42
N HIS A 61 -8.27 -1.07 1.15
CA HIS A 61 -6.89 -1.02 1.66
C HIS A 61 -6.80 -0.60 3.14
N MET A 62 -7.85 -0.01 3.69
CA MET A 62 -7.82 0.50 5.07
C MET A 62 -8.97 -0.01 5.96
N LEU A 63 -9.76 -1.00 5.48
CA LEU A 63 -10.98 -1.47 6.12
C LEU A 63 -10.76 -1.92 7.56
N TYR A 64 -9.66 -2.58 7.83
CA TYR A 64 -9.29 -3.06 9.15
C TYR A 64 -8.07 -2.33 9.76
N ALA A 65 -7.80 -1.10 9.31
CA ALA A 65 -6.70 -0.30 9.85
C ALA A 65 -6.94 0.17 11.29
N ARG A 66 -8.19 0.62 11.61
CA ARG A 66 -8.52 1.25 12.90
C ARG A 66 -8.08 0.45 14.13
N PRO A 67 -8.24 -0.88 14.24
CA PRO A 67 -7.79 -1.64 15.41
C PRO A 67 -6.28 -1.63 15.64
N TRP A 68 -5.49 -1.29 14.62
CA TRP A 68 -4.02 -1.21 14.68
C TRP A 68 -3.53 0.17 15.13
N LEU A 69 -4.34 1.22 14.93
CA LEU A 69 -4.00 2.60 15.28
C LEU A 69 -4.17 2.81 16.79
N LYS A 70 -3.16 2.35 17.54
CA LYS A 70 -3.07 2.46 18.99
C LYS A 70 -1.93 3.42 19.35
N ASP A 71 -1.81 3.77 20.63
CA ASP A 71 -0.72 4.61 21.10
C ASP A 71 0.64 4.12 20.61
N GLY A 72 1.38 5.01 19.95
CA GLY A 72 2.70 4.74 19.41
C GLY A 72 2.73 4.08 18.01
N VAL A 73 1.57 3.76 17.40
CA VAL A 73 1.47 3.30 16.01
C VAL A 73 1.10 4.48 15.12
N LYS A 74 1.96 4.84 14.18
CA LYS A 74 1.74 5.95 13.26
C LYS A 74 1.00 5.50 12.00
N LEU A 75 0.09 6.36 11.53
CA LEU A 75 -0.58 6.23 10.23
C LEU A 75 0.11 7.12 9.20
N TYR A 76 0.54 6.52 8.10
CA TYR A 76 1.18 7.19 6.96
C TYR A 76 0.26 7.13 5.74
N VAL A 77 0.09 8.25 5.08
CA VAL A 77 -0.63 8.36 3.80
C VAL A 77 -0.06 9.53 3.00
N HIS A 78 -0.13 9.47 1.67
CA HIS A 78 0.24 10.62 0.85
C HIS A 78 -0.75 11.78 1.06
N LYS A 79 -0.25 13.02 1.11
CA LYS A 79 -1.05 14.23 1.40
C LYS A 79 -2.29 14.41 0.53
N LEU A 80 -2.24 13.94 -0.73
CA LEU A 80 -3.36 14.08 -1.67
C LEU A 80 -4.48 13.06 -1.40
N ASP A 81 -4.19 11.95 -0.72
CA ASP A 81 -5.19 10.96 -0.31
C ASP A 81 -5.66 11.13 1.14
N ALA A 82 -4.99 12.00 1.93
CA ALA A 82 -5.38 12.24 3.32
C ALA A 82 -6.87 12.65 3.49
N PRO A 83 -7.47 13.48 2.62
CA PRO A 83 -8.90 13.79 2.73
C PRO A 83 -9.81 12.56 2.63
N ALA A 84 -9.41 11.53 1.90
CA ALA A 84 -10.19 10.30 1.73
C ALA A 84 -10.27 9.47 3.01
N LEU A 85 -9.37 9.67 3.99
CA LEU A 85 -9.44 8.98 5.28
C LEU A 85 -10.75 9.27 6.02
N ALA A 86 -11.31 10.46 5.87
CA ALA A 86 -12.51 10.90 6.56
C ALA A 86 -13.74 11.04 5.66
N ASP A 87 -13.59 10.86 4.34
CA ASP A 87 -14.66 11.06 3.36
C ASP A 87 -15.05 9.76 2.62
N PRO A 88 -16.22 9.15 2.97
CA PRO A 88 -16.71 7.94 2.32
C PRO A 88 -16.95 8.06 0.80
N SER A 89 -17.11 9.27 0.28
CA SER A 89 -17.26 9.49 -1.16
C SER A 89 -15.93 9.42 -1.90
N LEU A 90 -14.86 9.84 -1.25
CA LEU A 90 -13.51 9.80 -1.80
C LEU A 90 -12.86 8.42 -1.63
N ASN A 91 -13.07 7.77 -0.48
CA ASN A 91 -12.52 6.43 -0.24
C ASN A 91 -13.39 5.29 -0.80
N LEU A 92 -14.49 5.62 -1.44
CA LEU A 92 -15.44 4.72 -2.10
C LEU A 92 -16.24 3.80 -1.16
N SER A 93 -16.11 3.91 0.15
CA SER A 93 -16.94 3.12 1.09
C SER A 93 -18.43 3.48 0.97
N GLY A 94 -18.74 4.72 0.62
CA GLY A 94 -20.12 5.16 0.35
C GLY A 94 -20.78 4.43 -0.81
N VAL A 95 -20.02 4.02 -1.82
CA VAL A 95 -20.54 3.27 -2.99
C VAL A 95 -21.03 1.88 -2.60
N VAL A 96 -20.42 1.27 -1.59
CA VAL A 96 -20.81 -0.05 -1.04
C VAL A 96 -21.74 0.08 0.17
N GLY A 97 -22.27 1.28 0.44
CA GLY A 97 -23.20 1.53 1.54
C GLY A 97 -22.55 1.56 2.92
N ALA A 98 -21.24 1.65 2.99
CA ALA A 98 -20.47 1.79 4.23
C ALA A 98 -20.09 3.27 4.48
N GLN A 99 -19.73 3.58 5.72
CA GLN A 99 -19.28 4.91 6.16
C GLN A 99 -17.93 4.77 6.86
N LEU A 100 -16.93 4.22 6.13
CA LEU A 100 -15.61 4.02 6.70
C LEU A 100 -14.89 5.35 6.84
N THR A 101 -14.39 5.59 8.04
CA THR A 101 -13.51 6.73 8.32
C THR A 101 -12.36 6.29 9.22
N LEU A 102 -11.21 6.86 9.02
CA LEU A 102 -10.04 6.75 9.90
C LEU A 102 -9.74 8.12 10.54
N PRO A 103 -8.95 8.16 11.61
CA PRO A 103 -8.41 9.43 12.12
C PRO A 103 -7.48 10.07 11.09
N ASP A 104 -7.14 11.33 11.31
CA ASP A 104 -6.09 11.99 10.53
C ASP A 104 -4.78 11.21 10.60
N ALA A 105 -4.03 11.21 9.50
CA ALA A 105 -2.73 10.59 9.46
C ALA A 105 -1.72 11.34 10.33
N ASP A 106 -0.85 10.59 11.02
CA ASP A 106 0.25 11.17 11.80
C ASP A 106 1.32 11.78 10.90
N VAL A 107 1.51 11.20 9.71
CA VAL A 107 2.51 11.64 8.74
C VAL A 107 1.92 11.71 7.34
N LEU A 108 2.01 12.89 6.73
CA LEU A 108 1.64 13.14 5.34
C LEU A 108 2.87 13.00 4.45
N LEU A 109 2.82 12.09 3.48
CA LEU A 109 3.91 11.77 2.58
C LEU A 109 3.86 12.58 1.30
N GLU A 110 5.05 12.79 0.72
CA GLU A 110 5.28 13.37 -0.60
C GLU A 110 6.29 12.52 -1.40
N GLU A 111 6.46 12.85 -2.69
CA GLU A 111 7.47 12.24 -3.54
C GLU A 111 8.88 12.39 -2.95
N GLY A 112 9.61 11.29 -2.86
CA GLY A 112 11.00 11.26 -2.41
C GLY A 112 11.18 11.24 -0.90
N ASP A 113 10.09 11.25 -0.12
CA ASP A 113 10.17 11.02 1.32
C ASP A 113 10.68 9.61 1.63
N CYS A 114 11.08 9.40 2.87
CA CYS A 114 11.36 8.07 3.38
C CYS A 114 10.64 7.80 4.70
N VAL A 115 10.19 6.55 4.87
CA VAL A 115 9.61 6.04 6.12
C VAL A 115 10.64 5.14 6.77
N GLU A 116 10.99 5.44 8.02
CA GLU A 116 11.91 4.64 8.83
C GLU A 116 11.17 4.10 10.05
N GLU A 117 10.61 2.89 9.93
CA GLU A 117 9.84 2.23 10.99
C GLU A 117 10.21 0.75 11.12
N ALA A 118 10.10 0.20 12.32
CA ALA A 118 10.47 -1.19 12.62
C ALA A 118 11.92 -1.55 12.19
N GLY A 119 12.84 -0.58 12.14
CA GLY A 119 14.20 -0.75 11.65
C GLY A 119 14.33 -0.91 10.14
N ILE A 120 13.27 -0.65 9.38
CA ILE A 120 13.24 -0.73 7.92
C ILE A 120 13.10 0.68 7.35
N ARG A 121 13.86 0.98 6.29
CA ARG A 121 13.71 2.19 5.50
C ARG A 121 12.96 1.88 4.22
N PHE A 122 11.88 2.60 3.95
CA PHE A 122 11.14 2.60 2.70
C PHE A 122 11.30 3.95 2.01
N ASP A 123 11.75 3.96 0.77
CA ASP A 123 11.72 5.16 -0.06
C ASP A 123 10.32 5.28 -0.69
N VAL A 124 9.73 6.48 -0.65
CA VAL A 124 8.38 6.74 -1.14
C VAL A 124 8.45 7.20 -2.58
N MET A 125 7.76 6.49 -3.46
CA MET A 125 7.58 6.86 -4.86
C MET A 125 6.12 7.25 -5.08
N HIS A 126 5.84 8.52 -5.35
CA HIS A 126 4.50 8.96 -5.74
C HIS A 126 4.17 8.46 -7.14
N THR A 127 3.13 7.65 -7.25
CA THR A 127 2.68 6.97 -8.48
C THR A 127 1.19 7.23 -8.73
N PRO A 128 0.80 8.50 -8.97
CA PRO A 128 -0.59 8.86 -9.14
C PRO A 128 -1.19 8.23 -10.40
N GLY A 129 -2.51 8.08 -10.38
CA GLY A 129 -3.27 7.57 -11.52
C GLY A 129 -4.46 6.71 -11.12
N HIS A 130 -4.31 5.79 -10.16
CA HIS A 130 -5.43 5.08 -9.53
C HIS A 130 -6.15 6.02 -8.54
N THR A 131 -5.39 6.64 -7.65
CA THR A 131 -5.81 7.81 -6.87
C THR A 131 -4.82 8.95 -7.09
N PRO A 132 -5.17 10.20 -6.69
CA PRO A 132 -4.22 11.33 -6.73
C PRO A 132 -3.01 11.12 -5.82
N GLY A 133 -3.16 10.39 -4.72
CA GLY A 133 -2.14 10.18 -3.70
C GLY A 133 -1.54 8.77 -3.69
N SER A 134 -1.77 7.95 -4.71
CA SER A 134 -1.16 6.61 -4.79
C SER A 134 0.36 6.68 -4.68
N VAL A 135 0.93 5.83 -3.83
CA VAL A 135 2.39 5.69 -3.65
C VAL A 135 2.82 4.23 -3.72
N CYS A 136 4.07 4.03 -4.09
CA CYS A 136 4.79 2.78 -3.88
C CYS A 136 5.81 2.96 -2.76
N TYR A 137 5.98 1.92 -1.93
CA TYR A 137 7.03 1.85 -0.90
C TYR A 137 8.13 0.92 -1.40
N GLN A 138 9.34 1.46 -1.57
CA GLN A 138 10.49 0.71 -2.05
C GLN A 138 11.50 0.45 -0.93
N HIS A 139 11.90 -0.80 -0.76
CA HIS A 139 13.07 -1.20 0.03
C HIS A 139 13.99 -2.05 -0.85
N GLU A 140 15.17 -1.54 -1.20
CA GLU A 140 16.12 -2.20 -2.10
C GLU A 140 15.44 -2.70 -3.41
N LYS A 141 15.28 -4.03 -3.56
CA LYS A 141 14.65 -4.69 -4.70
C LYS A 141 13.23 -5.18 -4.41
N THR A 142 12.60 -4.64 -3.40
CA THR A 142 11.22 -4.93 -3.01
C THR A 142 10.39 -3.67 -3.18
N LEU A 143 9.24 -3.79 -3.86
CA LEU A 143 8.34 -2.69 -4.12
C LEU A 143 6.92 -3.10 -3.72
N PHE A 144 6.33 -2.41 -2.74
CA PHE A 144 4.90 -2.50 -2.44
C PHE A 144 4.19 -1.45 -3.26
N CYS A 145 3.45 -1.87 -4.28
CA CYS A 145 2.98 -0.97 -5.34
C CYS A 145 1.48 -0.65 -5.28
N GLY A 146 0.77 -1.15 -4.26
CA GLY A 146 -0.67 -0.92 -4.15
C GLY A 146 -1.36 -1.19 -5.49
N ASP A 147 -2.25 -0.29 -5.87
CA ASP A 147 -3.03 -0.39 -7.10
C ASP A 147 -2.40 0.39 -8.27
N THR A 148 -1.07 0.52 -8.27
CA THR A 148 -0.36 1.10 -9.43
C THR A 148 -0.01 0.02 -10.45
N LEU A 149 0.60 -1.11 -10.02
CA LEU A 149 1.08 -2.15 -10.92
C LEU A 149 0.66 -3.54 -10.41
N PHE A 150 0.01 -4.33 -11.25
CA PHE A 150 -0.36 -5.72 -11.03
C PHE A 150 0.42 -6.65 -11.97
N TYR A 151 0.23 -7.95 -11.84
CA TYR A 151 0.78 -8.92 -12.80
C TYR A 151 0.07 -8.78 -14.14
N GLN A 152 0.79 -8.23 -15.14
CA GLN A 152 0.32 -7.94 -16.51
C GLN A 152 -0.90 -7.01 -16.58
N GLU A 153 -1.16 -6.24 -15.53
CA GLU A 153 -2.26 -5.29 -15.43
C GLU A 153 -1.86 -4.09 -14.56
N TYR A 154 -2.76 -3.13 -14.43
CA TYR A 154 -2.63 -1.96 -13.57
C TYR A 154 -3.97 -1.57 -12.95
N GLY A 155 -3.93 -0.78 -11.89
CA GLY A 155 -5.13 -0.32 -11.21
C GLY A 155 -6.02 0.53 -12.10
N ARG A 156 -7.33 0.36 -11.95
CA ARG A 156 -8.32 1.11 -12.73
C ARG A 156 -8.19 2.62 -12.49
N VAL A 157 -8.57 3.39 -13.51
CA VAL A 157 -8.39 4.86 -13.54
C VAL A 157 -9.70 5.62 -13.78
N ASP A 158 -10.82 4.92 -13.71
CA ASP A 158 -12.17 5.43 -13.96
C ASP A 158 -12.96 5.73 -12.67
N LEU A 159 -12.31 5.63 -11.50
CA LEU A 159 -12.84 5.98 -10.20
C LEU A 159 -12.60 7.46 -9.87
N VAL A 160 -13.17 7.92 -8.75
CA VAL A 160 -12.99 9.29 -8.25
C VAL A 160 -11.50 9.59 -8.06
N GLY A 161 -11.01 10.64 -8.70
CA GLY A 161 -9.59 11.02 -8.65
C GLY A 161 -8.69 10.25 -9.63
N GLY A 162 -9.22 9.23 -10.33
CA GLY A 162 -8.47 8.45 -11.32
C GLY A 162 -8.03 9.26 -12.53
N ASN A 163 -6.84 8.96 -13.08
CA ASN A 163 -6.26 9.67 -14.22
C ASN A 163 -5.36 8.75 -15.05
N SER A 164 -5.80 8.45 -16.27
CA SER A 164 -5.10 7.52 -17.16
C SER A 164 -3.73 8.02 -17.61
N LEU A 165 -3.56 9.34 -17.82
CA LEU A 165 -2.27 9.91 -18.21
C LEU A 165 -1.25 9.80 -17.08
N GLN A 166 -1.67 10.13 -15.84
CA GLN A 166 -0.81 9.97 -14.67
C GLN A 166 -0.44 8.51 -14.45
N MET A 167 -1.39 7.57 -14.59
CA MET A 167 -1.11 6.13 -14.49
C MET A 167 -0.07 5.70 -15.52
N ALA A 168 -0.21 6.11 -16.78
CA ALA A 168 0.77 5.76 -17.80
C ALA A 168 2.18 6.31 -17.50
N LEU A 169 2.28 7.51 -16.93
CA LEU A 169 3.56 8.08 -16.49
C LEU A 169 4.14 7.34 -15.29
N SER A 170 3.30 6.96 -14.32
CA SER A 170 3.69 6.17 -13.15
C SER A 170 4.21 4.80 -13.56
N LEU A 171 3.49 4.07 -14.41
CA LEU A 171 3.93 2.78 -14.95
C LEU A 171 5.25 2.89 -15.72
N LYS A 172 5.38 3.90 -16.62
CA LYS A 172 6.62 4.15 -17.34
C LYS A 172 7.81 4.41 -16.41
N ARG A 173 7.57 5.00 -15.24
CA ARG A 173 8.60 5.20 -14.22
C ARG A 173 8.95 3.89 -13.53
N LEU A 174 7.97 3.10 -13.10
CA LEU A 174 8.20 1.81 -12.43
C LEU A 174 8.92 0.83 -13.34
N LEU A 175 8.57 0.77 -14.62
CA LEU A 175 9.22 -0.10 -15.60
C LEU A 175 10.70 0.25 -15.90
N LYS A 176 11.23 1.36 -15.35
CA LYS A 176 12.66 1.68 -15.39
C LYS A 176 13.44 1.11 -14.20
N LEU A 177 12.76 0.59 -13.20
CA LEU A 177 13.42 -0.06 -12.07
C LEU A 177 14.18 -1.32 -12.54
N PRO A 178 15.18 -1.79 -11.77
CA PRO A 178 15.89 -3.03 -12.10
C PRO A 178 14.94 -4.21 -12.30
N GLY A 179 15.13 -4.99 -13.36
CA GLY A 179 14.23 -6.10 -13.73
C GLY A 179 14.03 -7.15 -12.64
N ASN A 180 14.99 -7.27 -11.71
CA ASN A 180 14.88 -8.18 -10.56
C ASN A 180 14.17 -7.58 -9.33
N THR A 181 13.58 -6.40 -9.45
CA THR A 181 12.70 -5.82 -8.43
C THR A 181 11.41 -6.64 -8.35
N VAL A 182 11.09 -7.13 -7.15
CA VAL A 182 9.87 -7.88 -6.86
C VAL A 182 8.79 -6.90 -6.44
N CYS A 183 7.65 -6.96 -7.12
CA CYS A 183 6.49 -6.10 -6.87
C CYS A 183 5.41 -6.85 -6.10
N TYR A 184 4.94 -6.24 -5.04
CA TYR A 184 3.88 -6.72 -4.15
C TYR A 184 2.66 -5.80 -4.35
N PRO A 185 1.66 -6.22 -5.16
CA PRO A 185 0.51 -5.40 -5.53
C PRO A 185 -0.58 -5.38 -4.46
N GLY A 186 -1.50 -4.42 -4.56
CA GLY A 186 -2.70 -4.38 -3.71
C GLY A 186 -3.62 -5.58 -3.90
N HIS A 187 -3.69 -6.11 -5.12
CA HIS A 187 -4.51 -7.28 -5.45
C HIS A 187 -3.75 -8.29 -6.32
N GLY A 188 -4.16 -9.56 -6.21
CA GLY A 188 -3.63 -10.63 -7.03
C GLY A 188 -2.22 -11.07 -6.63
N MET A 189 -1.52 -11.67 -7.58
CA MET A 189 -0.21 -12.26 -7.33
C MET A 189 0.93 -11.25 -7.48
N LYS A 190 2.03 -11.49 -6.74
CA LYS A 190 3.26 -10.73 -6.91
C LYS A 190 3.86 -10.91 -8.30
N THR A 191 4.55 -9.87 -8.78
CA THR A 191 5.23 -9.87 -10.06
C THR A 191 6.68 -9.39 -9.95
N LYS A 192 7.37 -9.24 -11.08
CA LYS A 192 8.71 -8.65 -11.18
C LYS A 192 8.74 -7.65 -12.32
N ILE A 193 9.53 -6.62 -12.17
CA ILE A 193 9.68 -5.59 -13.23
C ILE A 193 10.09 -6.20 -14.57
N ALA A 194 10.96 -7.21 -14.61
CA ALA A 194 11.33 -7.87 -15.87
C ALA A 194 10.14 -8.49 -16.60
N TRP A 195 9.20 -9.12 -15.86
CA TRP A 195 8.00 -9.73 -16.48
C TRP A 195 7.05 -8.67 -17.04
N GLU A 196 6.94 -7.54 -16.34
CA GLU A 196 6.10 -6.43 -16.77
C GLU A 196 6.73 -5.66 -17.94
N GLN A 197 8.06 -5.59 -18.03
CA GLN A 197 8.77 -5.05 -19.18
C GLN A 197 8.52 -5.89 -20.44
N GLU A 198 8.55 -7.23 -20.32
CA GLU A 198 8.27 -8.15 -21.43
C GLU A 198 6.81 -8.07 -21.91
N ALA A 199 5.86 -7.92 -20.99
CA ALA A 199 4.44 -7.80 -21.31
C ALA A 199 4.06 -6.48 -22.00
N ASN A 200 4.88 -5.44 -21.83
CA ASN A 200 4.66 -4.08 -22.38
C ASN A 200 5.68 -3.71 -23.48
N ALA A 201 6.41 -4.67 -24.04
CA ALA A 201 7.42 -4.47 -25.07
C ALA A 201 6.85 -4.32 -26.50
#